data_11aad7ce3cee7c0f29a166dff882f5f1
#
_entry.id   11aad7ce3cee7c0f29a166dff882f5f1
#
_cell.length_a   1.000
_cell.length_b   1.000
_cell.length_c   1.000
_cell.angle_alpha   90.00
_cell.angle_beta   90.00
_cell.angle_gamma   90.00
#
_symmetry.space_group_name_H-M   'P 1'
#
loop_
_entity.id
_entity.type
_entity.pdbx_description
1 polymer ?
#
loop_
_entity_poly.entity_id
_entity_poly.type
_entity_poly.pdbx_seq_one_letter_code
_entity_poly.pdbx_strand_id
1 'polypeptide(L)'
;MSEEVGIILREAVPGDAKDILLMMGQVNKETEFLVLDEAELLLPPETLEEELDYIYESNNNLLLLAIYEGTIIGTASVKADSQFRLSHVGEVGISILQEYWGMGLGTLMLEEIISWAKEMGILFRLELDVQVRNERAVHLYRKMGFQIEAVMPRGARTDLGEFLDVYKMSYLIE
;
A
#
# COMPACT_ATOMS: atom_id res chain seq x y z
N MET A 1 -23.22 3.24 15.98
CA MET A 1 -22.95 3.29 14.54
C MET A 1 -22.10 4.50 14.30
N SER A 2 -20.82 4.30 14.07
CA SER A 2 -20.11 5.33 13.37
C SER A 2 -20.90 5.59 12.11
N GLU A 3 -21.42 6.77 11.94
CA GLU A 3 -21.72 7.23 10.60
C GLU A 3 -20.46 6.92 9.83
N GLU A 4 -20.53 5.94 9.00
CA GLU A 4 -19.51 5.68 8.04
C GLU A 4 -19.39 6.97 7.27
N VAL A 5 -18.40 7.74 7.65
CA VAL A 5 -17.96 8.87 6.88
C VAL A 5 -17.86 8.33 5.48
N GLY A 6 -18.72 8.65 4.55
CA GLY A 6 -18.98 8.02 3.27
C GLY A 6 -17.76 7.64 2.42
N ILE A 7 -16.85 6.86 3.01
CA ILE A 7 -15.64 6.33 2.39
C ILE A 7 -16.01 5.06 1.64
N ILE A 8 -15.69 5.05 0.37
CA ILE A 8 -15.86 3.90 -0.50
C ILE A 8 -14.50 3.24 -0.69
N LEU A 9 -14.43 1.92 -0.45
CA LEU A 9 -13.30 1.10 -0.83
C LEU A 9 -13.65 0.32 -2.09
N ARG A 10 -12.84 0.44 -3.14
CA ARG A 10 -12.99 -0.33 -4.36
C ARG A 10 -11.67 -0.57 -5.06
N GLU A 11 -11.62 -1.56 -5.93
CA GLU A 11 -10.48 -1.78 -6.81
C GLU A 11 -10.30 -0.63 -7.80
N ALA A 12 -9.04 -0.30 -8.07
CA ALA A 12 -8.70 0.65 -9.12
C ALA A 12 -8.98 0.07 -10.50
N VAL A 13 -9.44 0.92 -11.40
CA VAL A 13 -9.62 0.62 -12.82
C VAL A 13 -8.75 1.57 -13.66
N PRO A 14 -8.46 1.26 -14.93
CA PRO A 14 -7.58 2.11 -15.74
C PRO A 14 -7.95 3.59 -15.75
N GLY A 15 -9.23 3.92 -15.73
CA GLY A 15 -9.70 5.31 -15.69
C GLY A 15 -9.29 6.11 -14.45
N ASP A 16 -8.79 5.44 -13.41
CA ASP A 16 -8.34 6.09 -12.17
C ASP A 16 -6.88 6.58 -12.25
N ALA A 17 -6.14 6.24 -13.30
CA ALA A 17 -4.69 6.45 -13.38
C ALA A 17 -4.27 7.90 -13.09
N LYS A 18 -4.92 8.87 -13.70
CA LYS A 18 -4.60 10.29 -13.53
C LYS A 18 -4.79 10.74 -12.07
N ASP A 19 -5.89 10.36 -11.45
CA ASP A 19 -6.20 10.75 -10.08
C ASP A 19 -5.28 10.05 -9.08
N ILE A 20 -4.90 8.81 -9.35
CA ILE A 20 -3.90 8.08 -8.56
C ILE A 20 -2.55 8.80 -8.59
N LEU A 21 -2.09 9.20 -9.77
CA LEU A 21 -0.82 9.92 -9.90
C LEU A 21 -0.84 11.26 -9.15
N LEU A 22 -1.94 12.00 -9.20
CA LEU A 22 -2.10 13.24 -8.45
C LEU A 22 -2.06 12.99 -6.94
N MET A 23 -2.76 11.97 -6.47
CA MET A 23 -2.78 11.61 -5.05
C MET A 23 -1.39 11.18 -4.56
N MET A 24 -0.69 10.32 -5.31
CA MET A 24 0.65 9.87 -4.95
C MET A 24 1.66 11.02 -4.96
N GLY A 25 1.55 11.96 -5.89
CA GLY A 25 2.35 13.19 -5.90
C GLY A 25 2.13 14.03 -4.63
N GLN A 26 0.92 14.12 -4.14
CA GLN A 26 0.60 14.82 -2.90
C GLN A 26 1.18 14.08 -1.68
N VAL A 27 1.04 12.76 -1.61
CA VAL A 27 1.64 11.95 -0.53
C VAL A 27 3.15 12.13 -0.48
N ASN A 28 3.82 12.15 -1.62
CA ASN A 28 5.27 12.35 -1.69
C ASN A 28 5.71 13.71 -1.13
N LYS A 29 4.87 14.73 -1.24
CA LYS A 29 5.12 16.05 -0.64
C LYS A 29 4.89 16.09 0.87
N GLU A 30 4.02 15.24 1.37
CA GLU A 30 3.61 15.25 2.79
C GLU A 30 4.54 14.45 3.69
N THR A 31 5.24 13.42 3.17
CA THR A 31 6.00 12.50 4.00
C THR A 31 7.20 11.88 3.26
N GLU A 32 8.26 11.60 4.01
CA GLU A 32 9.40 10.79 3.59
C GLU A 32 9.27 9.30 4.04
N PHE A 33 8.15 8.91 4.64
CA PHE A 33 7.96 7.53 5.10
C PHE A 33 7.84 6.52 3.96
N LEU A 34 7.40 6.97 2.79
CA LEU A 34 7.28 6.16 1.60
C LEU A 34 8.45 6.42 0.66
N VAL A 35 8.98 5.35 0.08
CA VAL A 35 9.97 5.45 -0.97
C VAL A 35 9.23 5.46 -2.31
N LEU A 36 9.02 6.66 -2.86
CA LEU A 36 8.39 6.85 -4.16
C LEU A 36 9.43 7.30 -5.16
N ASP A 37 9.44 6.67 -6.32
CA ASP A 37 10.27 7.10 -7.44
C ASP A 37 9.61 8.29 -8.13
N GLU A 38 10.25 9.47 -8.06
CA GLU A 38 9.75 10.67 -8.74
C GLU A 38 9.60 10.47 -10.24
N ALA A 39 10.44 9.64 -10.84
CA ALA A 39 10.34 9.32 -12.26
C ALA A 39 9.03 8.56 -12.57
N GLU A 40 8.59 7.68 -11.68
CA GLU A 40 7.30 6.99 -11.84
C GLU A 40 6.12 7.95 -11.76
N LEU A 41 6.21 8.98 -10.92
CA LEU A 41 5.15 10.01 -10.79
C LEU A 41 5.05 10.91 -12.03
N LEU A 42 6.09 10.98 -12.85
CA LEU A 42 6.15 11.75 -14.07
C LEU A 42 5.79 10.95 -15.32
N LEU A 43 5.53 9.63 -15.19
CA LEU A 43 5.11 8.80 -16.30
C LEU A 43 3.76 9.27 -16.86
N PRO A 44 3.52 9.10 -18.18
CA PRO A 44 2.21 9.37 -18.75
C PRO A 44 1.13 8.52 -18.07
N PRO A 45 -0.08 9.05 -17.86
CA PRO A 45 -1.19 8.26 -17.29
C PRO A 45 -1.46 6.96 -18.03
N GLU A 46 -1.24 6.91 -19.33
CA GLU A 46 -1.42 5.72 -20.19
C GLU A 46 -0.56 4.54 -19.73
N THR A 47 0.65 4.80 -19.24
CA THR A 47 1.53 3.75 -18.70
C THR A 47 0.93 3.13 -17.44
N LEU A 48 0.38 3.94 -16.55
CA LEU A 48 -0.31 3.44 -15.36
C LEU A 48 -1.62 2.74 -15.73
N GLU A 49 -2.34 3.21 -16.74
CA GLU A 49 -3.58 2.55 -17.20
C GLU A 49 -3.32 1.10 -17.62
N GLU A 50 -2.23 0.83 -18.34
CA GLU A 50 -1.84 -0.53 -18.72
C GLU A 50 -1.52 -1.40 -17.49
N GLU A 51 -0.80 -0.83 -16.52
CA GLU A 51 -0.49 -1.53 -15.27
C GLU A 51 -1.76 -1.82 -14.46
N LEU A 52 -2.69 -0.87 -14.39
CA LEU A 52 -3.97 -1.06 -13.69
C LEU A 52 -4.83 -2.14 -14.33
N ASP A 53 -4.84 -2.22 -15.65
CA ASP A 53 -5.53 -3.28 -16.38
C ASP A 53 -4.96 -4.65 -16.02
N TYR A 54 -3.63 -4.78 -16.02
CA TYR A 54 -2.96 -6.00 -15.58
C TYR A 54 -3.32 -6.37 -14.13
N ILE A 55 -3.28 -5.41 -13.20
CA ILE A 55 -3.61 -5.64 -11.80
C ILE A 55 -5.06 -6.08 -11.65
N TYR A 56 -5.98 -5.43 -12.32
CA TYR A 56 -7.41 -5.73 -12.25
C TYR A 56 -7.73 -7.15 -12.70
N GLU A 57 -7.06 -7.65 -13.73
CA GLU A 57 -7.21 -9.00 -14.25
C GLU A 57 -6.42 -10.05 -13.43
N SER A 58 -5.51 -9.61 -12.58
CA SER A 58 -4.66 -10.51 -11.78
C SER A 58 -5.44 -11.10 -10.60
N ASN A 59 -5.05 -12.30 -10.19
CA ASN A 59 -5.61 -12.98 -9.01
C ASN A 59 -4.71 -12.94 -7.78
N ASN A 60 -3.50 -12.37 -7.89
CA ASN A 60 -2.56 -12.18 -6.78
C ASN A 60 -1.99 -10.76 -6.69
N ASN A 61 -2.51 -9.83 -7.47
CA ASN A 61 -2.24 -8.40 -7.36
C ASN A 61 -3.53 -7.64 -7.10
N LEU A 62 -3.45 -6.57 -6.32
CA LEU A 62 -4.59 -5.74 -5.97
C LEU A 62 -4.14 -4.29 -5.83
N LEU A 63 -4.91 -3.36 -6.36
CA LEU A 63 -4.83 -1.96 -5.96
C LEU A 63 -6.21 -1.51 -5.49
N LEU A 64 -6.31 -1.24 -4.20
CA LEU A 64 -7.52 -0.79 -3.52
C LEU A 64 -7.46 0.73 -3.36
N LEU A 65 -8.54 1.41 -3.68
CA LEU A 65 -8.69 2.85 -3.48
C LEU A 65 -9.66 3.13 -2.34
N ALA A 66 -9.32 4.11 -1.51
CA ALA A 66 -10.25 4.73 -0.58
C ALA A 66 -10.67 6.06 -1.16
N ILE A 67 -11.97 6.25 -1.32
CA ILE A 67 -12.57 7.42 -1.97
C ILE A 67 -13.53 8.09 -1.00
N TYR A 68 -13.36 9.39 -0.81
CA TYR A 68 -14.23 10.24 -0.02
C TYR A 68 -14.70 11.43 -0.85
N GLU A 69 -16.02 11.59 -0.95
CA GLU A 69 -16.62 12.67 -1.76
C GLU A 69 -16.04 12.79 -3.18
N GLY A 70 -15.82 11.64 -3.82
CA GLY A 70 -15.30 11.57 -5.19
C GLY A 70 -13.79 11.76 -5.32
N THR A 71 -13.06 11.93 -4.21
CA THR A 71 -11.61 12.14 -4.19
C THR A 71 -10.90 10.92 -3.63
N ILE A 72 -9.83 10.47 -4.29
CA ILE A 72 -8.97 9.39 -3.78
C ILE A 72 -8.15 9.94 -2.61
N ILE A 73 -8.36 9.37 -1.42
CA ILE A 73 -7.69 9.79 -0.19
C ILE A 73 -6.69 8.77 0.33
N GLY A 74 -6.72 7.57 -0.20
CA GLY A 74 -5.81 6.49 0.18
C GLY A 74 -5.72 5.41 -0.87
N THR A 75 -4.61 4.70 -0.86
CA THR A 75 -4.38 3.51 -1.68
C THR A 75 -3.79 2.40 -0.83
N ALA A 76 -4.16 1.17 -1.13
CA ALA A 76 -3.53 -0.01 -0.56
C ALA A 76 -3.28 -1.01 -1.69
N SER A 77 -2.07 -1.53 -1.76
CA SER A 77 -1.66 -2.41 -2.84
C SER A 77 -1.11 -3.73 -2.35
N VAL A 78 -1.28 -4.76 -3.16
CA VAL A 78 -0.56 -6.02 -3.06
C VAL A 78 0.07 -6.28 -4.41
N LYS A 79 1.39 -6.46 -4.42
CA LYS A 79 2.16 -6.81 -5.62
C LYS A 79 2.78 -8.19 -5.43
N ALA A 80 2.54 -9.08 -6.39
CA ALA A 80 3.10 -10.42 -6.37
C ALA A 80 3.65 -10.78 -7.75
N ASP A 81 4.66 -11.66 -7.73
CA ASP A 81 5.28 -12.14 -8.95
C ASP A 81 4.37 -13.14 -9.68
N SER A 82 4.48 -13.22 -10.99
CA SER A 82 3.77 -14.20 -11.80
C SER A 82 4.44 -15.58 -11.81
N GLN A 83 5.73 -15.67 -11.41
CA GLN A 83 6.44 -16.92 -11.35
C GLN A 83 5.91 -17.79 -10.21
N PHE A 84 5.54 -19.02 -10.50
CA PHE A 84 4.91 -19.92 -9.53
C PHE A 84 5.67 -20.02 -8.20
N ARG A 85 6.99 -20.04 -8.22
CA ARG A 85 7.81 -20.16 -7.01
C ARG A 85 7.73 -18.95 -6.07
N LEU A 86 7.27 -17.79 -6.57
CA LEU A 86 7.15 -16.53 -5.83
C LEU A 86 5.72 -15.98 -5.81
N SER A 87 4.82 -16.57 -6.56
CA SER A 87 3.46 -16.04 -6.75
C SER A 87 2.58 -16.07 -5.48
N HIS A 88 3.06 -16.75 -4.43
CA HIS A 88 2.40 -16.82 -3.12
C HIS A 88 2.85 -15.71 -2.15
N VAL A 89 3.77 -14.85 -2.56
CA VAL A 89 4.30 -13.74 -1.74
C VAL A 89 3.76 -12.43 -2.28
N GLY A 90 3.00 -11.71 -1.47
CA GLY A 90 2.48 -10.40 -1.80
C GLY A 90 3.16 -9.29 -1.00
N GLU A 91 3.70 -8.29 -1.68
CA GLU A 91 4.23 -7.08 -1.06
C GLU A 91 3.10 -6.08 -0.86
N VAL A 92 2.90 -5.66 0.39
CA VAL A 92 1.84 -4.73 0.79
C VAL A 92 2.39 -3.30 0.83
N GLY A 93 1.62 -2.37 0.26
CA GLY A 93 1.88 -0.94 0.38
C GLY A 93 0.61 -0.21 0.77
N ILE A 94 0.73 0.82 1.62
CA ILE A 94 -0.38 1.70 2.01
C ILE A 94 0.08 3.14 1.94
N SER A 95 -0.76 3.98 1.35
CA SER A 95 -0.56 5.42 1.27
C SER A 95 -1.86 6.12 1.61
N ILE A 96 -1.83 7.06 2.54
CA ILE A 96 -2.99 7.83 2.97
C ILE A 96 -2.60 9.29 3.04
N LEU A 97 -3.44 10.17 2.48
CA LEU A 97 -3.25 11.61 2.63
C LEU A 97 -3.23 11.99 4.11
N GLN A 98 -2.30 12.86 4.50
CA GLN A 98 -2.05 13.22 5.89
C GLN A 98 -3.30 13.73 6.62
N GLU A 99 -4.14 14.47 5.93
CA GLU A 99 -5.41 14.98 6.42
C GLU A 99 -6.33 13.88 6.98
N TYR A 100 -6.20 12.66 6.46
CA TYR A 100 -7.04 11.52 6.84
C TYR A 100 -6.35 10.52 7.78
N TRP A 101 -5.18 10.87 8.30
CA TRP A 101 -4.48 10.03 9.28
C TRP A 101 -5.24 9.99 10.60
N GLY A 102 -5.13 8.87 11.34
CA GLY A 102 -5.73 8.72 12.66
C GLY A 102 -7.24 8.47 12.67
N MET A 103 -7.85 8.20 11.51
CA MET A 103 -9.30 7.96 11.36
C MET A 103 -9.65 6.48 11.19
N GLY A 104 -8.68 5.57 11.33
CA GLY A 104 -8.91 4.14 11.17
C GLY A 104 -8.90 3.64 9.72
N LEU A 105 -8.58 4.49 8.75
CA LEU A 105 -8.59 4.12 7.33
C LEU A 105 -7.57 3.04 7.00
N GLY A 106 -6.36 3.13 7.56
CA GLY A 106 -5.32 2.10 7.39
C GLY A 106 -5.77 0.73 7.87
N THR A 107 -6.48 0.66 9.00
CA THR A 107 -7.06 -0.57 9.54
C THR A 107 -8.08 -1.17 8.55
N LEU A 108 -9.02 -0.36 8.07
CA LEU A 108 -10.04 -0.80 7.10
C LEU A 108 -9.39 -1.36 5.82
N MET A 109 -8.40 -0.68 5.30
CA MET A 109 -7.74 -1.08 4.06
C MET A 109 -6.94 -2.37 4.24
N LEU A 110 -6.24 -2.55 5.37
CA LEU A 110 -5.53 -3.79 5.69
C LEU A 110 -6.46 -4.97 5.92
N GLU A 111 -7.57 -4.76 6.62
CA GLU A 111 -8.60 -5.80 6.79
C GLU A 111 -9.11 -6.29 5.44
N GLU A 112 -9.38 -5.38 4.53
CA GLU A 112 -9.84 -5.69 3.18
C GLU A 112 -8.78 -6.47 2.38
N ILE A 113 -7.51 -6.05 2.44
CA ILE A 113 -6.40 -6.76 1.80
C ILE A 113 -6.26 -8.18 2.34
N ILE A 114 -6.28 -8.35 3.65
CA ILE A 114 -6.12 -9.69 4.28
C ILE A 114 -7.30 -10.59 3.91
N SER A 115 -8.50 -10.06 3.95
CA SER A 115 -9.72 -10.78 3.56
C SER A 115 -9.65 -11.23 2.10
N TRP A 116 -9.30 -10.31 1.20
CA TRP A 116 -9.13 -10.61 -0.22
C TRP A 116 -8.06 -11.69 -0.46
N ALA A 117 -6.91 -11.58 0.20
CA ALA A 117 -5.83 -12.56 0.07
C ALA A 117 -6.26 -13.96 0.50
N LYS A 118 -7.02 -14.06 1.59
CA LYS A 118 -7.59 -15.33 2.07
C LYS A 118 -8.60 -15.92 1.09
N GLU A 119 -9.47 -15.09 0.54
CA GLU A 119 -10.49 -15.53 -0.43
C GLU A 119 -9.87 -16.04 -1.73
N MET A 120 -8.85 -15.37 -2.22
CA MET A 120 -8.18 -15.76 -3.47
C MET A 120 -7.41 -17.08 -3.34
N GLY A 121 -6.91 -17.43 -2.15
CA GLY A 121 -6.27 -18.70 -1.88
C GLY A 121 -4.93 -18.93 -2.58
N ILE A 122 -4.28 -17.87 -3.07
CA ILE A 122 -3.00 -17.93 -3.80
C ILE A 122 -1.86 -17.40 -2.95
N LEU A 123 -2.11 -16.33 -2.18
CA LEU A 123 -1.11 -15.73 -1.32
C LEU A 123 -1.06 -16.45 0.03
N PHE A 124 0.14 -16.82 0.46
CA PHE A 124 0.42 -17.44 1.76
C PHE A 124 1.32 -16.58 2.63
N ARG A 125 1.85 -15.50 2.07
CA ARG A 125 2.71 -14.55 2.77
C ARG A 125 2.43 -13.14 2.26
N LEU A 126 2.13 -12.24 3.18
CA LEU A 126 2.14 -10.80 2.94
C LEU A 126 3.36 -10.20 3.63
N GLU A 127 4.10 -9.36 2.96
CA GLU A 127 5.29 -8.72 3.52
C GLU A 127 5.34 -7.24 3.17
N LEU A 128 6.08 -6.50 3.97
CA LEU A 128 6.29 -5.07 3.76
C LEU A 128 7.59 -4.61 4.40
N ASP A 129 8.06 -3.48 3.93
CA ASP A 129 9.14 -2.73 4.54
C ASP A 129 8.58 -1.44 5.13
N VAL A 130 9.00 -1.11 6.35
CA VAL A 130 8.55 0.11 7.03
C VAL A 130 9.71 0.72 7.80
N GLN A 131 9.89 2.04 7.69
CA GLN A 131 10.92 2.74 8.44
C GLN A 131 10.64 2.61 9.95
N VAL A 132 11.67 2.27 10.72
CA VAL A 132 11.54 2.08 12.19
C VAL A 132 10.96 3.32 12.87
N ARG A 133 11.30 4.51 12.39
CA ARG A 133 10.79 5.80 12.89
C ARG A 133 9.30 6.04 12.63
N ASN A 134 8.70 5.28 11.69
CA ASN A 134 7.28 5.38 11.40
C ASN A 134 6.46 4.57 12.40
N GLU A 135 6.43 5.04 13.64
CA GLU A 135 5.81 4.33 14.76
C GLU A 135 4.32 4.04 14.55
N ARG A 136 3.60 4.94 13.89
CA ARG A 136 2.16 4.76 13.60
C ARG A 136 1.94 3.56 12.68
N ALA A 137 2.71 3.48 11.61
CA ALA A 137 2.59 2.37 10.64
C ALA A 137 3.01 1.05 11.30
N VAL A 138 4.12 1.03 12.03
CA VAL A 138 4.58 -0.16 12.76
C VAL A 138 3.50 -0.64 13.74
N HIS A 139 2.89 0.27 14.49
CA HIS A 139 1.81 -0.06 15.42
C HIS A 139 0.60 -0.65 14.69
N LEU A 140 0.20 -0.05 13.58
CA LEU A 140 -0.90 -0.51 12.75
C LEU A 140 -0.65 -1.94 12.24
N TYR A 141 0.53 -2.19 11.67
CA TYR A 141 0.86 -3.50 11.13
C TYR A 141 0.91 -4.58 12.22
N ARG A 142 1.49 -4.27 13.38
CA ARG A 142 1.49 -5.19 14.53
C ARG A 142 0.08 -5.51 15.00
N LYS A 143 -0.77 -4.52 15.13
CA LYS A 143 -2.17 -4.67 15.49
C LYS A 143 -2.92 -5.61 14.54
N MET A 144 -2.57 -5.55 13.26
CA MET A 144 -3.18 -6.39 12.22
C MET A 144 -2.60 -7.80 12.16
N GLY A 145 -1.57 -8.11 12.94
CA GLY A 145 -0.97 -9.44 13.03
C GLY A 145 0.35 -9.60 12.29
N PHE A 146 0.89 -8.54 11.69
CA PHE A 146 2.25 -8.57 11.12
C PHE A 146 3.29 -8.66 12.21
N GLN A 147 4.35 -9.41 11.95
CA GLN A 147 5.48 -9.59 12.85
C GLN A 147 6.76 -9.03 12.23
N ILE A 148 7.64 -8.46 13.06
CA ILE A 148 8.95 -8.01 12.61
C ILE A 148 9.84 -9.24 12.43
N GLU A 149 10.33 -9.45 11.21
CA GLU A 149 11.27 -10.54 10.90
C GLU A 149 12.71 -10.10 10.95
N ALA A 150 12.98 -8.87 10.55
CA ALA A 150 14.34 -8.35 10.48
C ALA A 150 14.36 -6.83 10.63
N VAL A 151 15.51 -6.34 11.11
CA VAL A 151 15.88 -4.93 11.03
C VAL A 151 16.95 -4.81 9.96
N MET A 152 16.74 -3.92 9.01
CA MET A 152 17.70 -3.63 7.94
C MET A 152 18.41 -2.31 8.27
N PRO A 153 19.63 -2.35 8.83
CA PRO A 153 20.39 -1.12 9.05
C PRO A 153 20.63 -0.39 7.74
N ARG A 154 20.44 0.93 7.75
CA ARG A 154 20.58 1.76 6.53
C ARG A 154 19.71 1.28 5.38
N GLY A 155 18.51 0.79 5.68
CA GLY A 155 17.56 0.30 4.67
C GLY A 155 16.92 1.41 3.83
N ALA A 156 16.97 2.64 4.30
CA ALA A 156 16.51 3.83 3.59
C ALA A 156 17.35 5.05 4.00
N ARG A 157 17.08 6.20 3.42
CA ARG A 157 17.65 7.48 3.86
C ARG A 157 16.67 8.62 3.59
N THR A 158 16.85 9.70 4.35
CA THR A 158 16.10 10.94 4.14
C THR A 158 16.59 11.69 2.90
N ASP A 159 15.83 12.69 2.48
CA ASP A 159 16.22 13.56 1.38
C ASP A 159 17.55 14.31 1.66
N LEU A 160 17.88 14.50 2.93
CA LEU A 160 19.15 15.10 3.36
C LEU A 160 20.30 14.09 3.48
N GLY A 161 20.05 12.82 3.19
CA GLY A 161 21.06 11.76 3.19
C GLY A 161 21.30 11.07 4.51
N GLU A 162 20.51 11.31 5.56
CA GLU A 162 20.59 10.57 6.83
C GLU A 162 20.11 9.13 6.62
N PHE A 163 20.90 8.17 7.07
CA PHE A 163 20.52 6.75 6.99
C PHE A 163 19.46 6.39 8.02
N LEU A 164 18.54 5.55 7.60
CA LEU A 164 17.39 5.09 8.37
C LEU A 164 17.34 3.57 8.43
N ASP A 165 17.01 3.03 9.60
CA ASP A 165 16.73 1.61 9.74
C ASP A 165 15.31 1.30 9.25
N VAL A 166 15.16 0.11 8.69
CA VAL A 166 13.89 -0.37 8.13
C VAL A 166 13.55 -1.73 8.70
N TYR A 167 12.30 -1.93 9.12
CA TYR A 167 11.79 -3.24 9.46
C TYR A 167 11.28 -3.97 8.22
N LYS A 168 11.61 -5.26 8.11
CA LYS A 168 10.87 -6.23 7.29
C LYS A 168 9.80 -6.85 8.18
N MET A 169 8.54 -6.73 7.79
CA MET A 169 7.42 -7.32 8.51
C MET A 169 6.64 -8.27 7.61
N SER A 170 6.02 -9.27 8.21
CA SER A 170 5.22 -10.25 7.47
C SER A 170 4.00 -10.73 8.22
N TYR A 171 3.03 -11.17 7.45
CA TYR A 171 1.81 -11.86 7.88
C TYR A 171 1.68 -13.16 7.09
N LEU A 172 1.66 -14.30 7.79
CA LEU A 172 1.49 -15.60 7.15
C LEU A 172 0.01 -15.96 7.10
N ILE A 173 -0.45 -16.36 5.92
CA ILE A 173 -1.82 -16.80 5.67
C ILE A 173 -1.85 -18.32 5.68
N GLU A 174 -2.66 -18.90 6.56
CA GLU A 174 -2.86 -20.35 6.69
C GLU A 174 -4.02 -20.85 5.82
#